data_8370219e4d149194d4089084ef6d77d8
#
_entry.id   8370219e4d149194d4089084ef6d77d8
#
_cell.length_a   1.000
_cell.length_b   1.000
_cell.length_c   1.000
_cell.angle_alpha   90.00
_cell.angle_beta   90.00
_cell.angle_gamma   90.00
#
_symmetry.space_group_name_H-M   'P 1'
#
loop_
_entity.id
_entity.type
_entity.pdbx_description
1 polymer ?
#
loop_
_entity_poly.entity_id
_entity_poly.type
_entity_poly.pdbx_seq_one_letter_code
_entity_poly.pdbx_strand_id
1 'polypeptide(L)'
;EGWEKAALLAAEQIMPDIIIIAHTSTGYDYAPRVAALLEGGCITSVAGIEFTPDGIRYRRNGFYGKLDLLYKAGKPPLVITVLPGAFPADDQQAEPGTVSYIDAAIAPVFTSNLQFMIPDQSNTELEHAEVIIAAGKGIGKAENLQMIREMASCFNRSAIAGSRVACDNGWIEYNAQVGLTGKKVAPLLYVACGISGSMQHIVGMKDSKTVVSINRDPDVAIFRHSDICIVEELEKFIPEFIREAEKHTVKGKKQIPIY
;
A
#
# COMPACT_ATOMS: atom_id res chain seq x y z
N GLU A 1 -1.09 12.65 -20.39
CA GLU A 1 -1.34 13.04 -21.80
C GLU A 1 -0.52 12.22 -22.80
N GLY A 2 0.81 12.10 -22.67
CA GLY A 2 1.63 11.29 -23.59
C GLY A 2 1.25 9.81 -23.61
N TRP A 3 1.03 9.20 -22.46
CA TRP A 3 0.58 7.80 -22.34
C TRP A 3 -0.80 7.55 -22.92
N GLU A 4 -1.72 8.51 -22.77
CA GLU A 4 -3.05 8.47 -23.37
C GLU A 4 -2.97 8.40 -24.89
N LYS A 5 -2.21 9.34 -25.50
CA LYS A 5 -2.04 9.39 -26.97
C LYS A 5 -1.35 8.13 -27.51
N ALA A 6 -0.32 7.65 -26.82
CA ALA A 6 0.36 6.41 -27.22
C ALA A 6 -0.60 5.20 -27.15
N ALA A 7 -1.40 5.10 -26.10
CA ALA A 7 -2.38 4.01 -25.95
C ALA A 7 -3.48 4.06 -27.03
N LEU A 8 -3.95 5.26 -27.42
CA LEU A 8 -4.92 5.43 -28.50
C LEU A 8 -4.34 5.02 -29.85
N LEU A 9 -3.12 5.49 -30.19
CA LEU A 9 -2.47 5.11 -31.44
C LEU A 9 -2.25 3.59 -31.53
N ALA A 10 -1.85 2.96 -30.43
CA ALA A 10 -1.72 1.51 -30.38
C ALA A 10 -3.07 0.81 -30.57
N ALA A 11 -4.12 1.31 -29.91
CA ALA A 11 -5.46 0.76 -30.04
C ALA A 11 -6.04 0.89 -31.45
N GLU A 12 -5.79 1.99 -32.15
CA GLU A 12 -6.20 2.19 -33.55
C GLU A 12 -5.53 1.22 -34.51
N GLN A 13 -4.26 0.89 -34.26
CA GLN A 13 -3.52 -0.06 -35.11
C GLN A 13 -3.85 -1.53 -34.81
N ILE A 14 -4.02 -1.88 -33.55
CA ILE A 14 -4.20 -3.26 -33.08
C ILE A 14 -5.67 -3.66 -33.05
N MET A 15 -6.60 -2.69 -32.87
CA MET A 15 -8.03 -2.89 -32.66
C MET A 15 -8.34 -3.97 -31.60
N PRO A 16 -7.85 -3.81 -30.36
CA PRO A 16 -8.01 -4.82 -29.34
C PRO A 16 -9.42 -4.85 -28.78
N ASP A 17 -9.91 -6.02 -28.37
CA ASP A 17 -11.16 -6.17 -27.62
C ASP A 17 -10.98 -5.68 -26.15
N ILE A 18 -9.78 -5.87 -25.60
CA ILE A 18 -9.45 -5.54 -24.21
C ILE A 18 -8.09 -4.85 -24.14
N ILE A 19 -8.05 -3.71 -23.43
CA ILE A 19 -6.83 -2.97 -23.12
C ILE A 19 -6.56 -3.13 -21.61
N ILE A 20 -5.40 -3.69 -21.26
CA ILE A 20 -5.01 -3.94 -19.87
C ILE A 20 -3.92 -2.93 -19.48
N ILE A 21 -4.16 -2.19 -18.42
CA ILE A 21 -3.27 -1.16 -17.89
C ILE A 21 -2.98 -1.47 -16.41
N ALA A 22 -1.74 -1.29 -15.96
CA ALA A 22 -1.42 -1.44 -14.54
C ALA A 22 -2.15 -0.36 -13.71
N HIS A 23 -2.77 -0.73 -12.59
CA HIS A 23 -3.46 0.20 -11.68
C HIS A 23 -2.45 0.95 -10.79
N THR A 24 -1.60 1.74 -11.44
CA THR A 24 -0.68 2.71 -10.81
C THR A 24 -1.34 4.08 -10.81
N SER A 25 -0.75 5.07 -10.13
CA SER A 25 -1.20 6.47 -10.18
C SER A 25 -1.34 6.99 -11.62
N THR A 26 -0.36 6.65 -12.48
CA THR A 26 -0.39 7.00 -13.90
C THR A 26 -1.48 6.24 -14.66
N GLY A 27 -1.54 4.91 -14.50
CA GLY A 27 -2.52 4.08 -15.20
C GLY A 27 -3.95 4.41 -14.82
N TYR A 28 -4.21 4.66 -13.55
CA TYR A 28 -5.53 5.09 -13.07
C TYR A 28 -5.95 6.44 -13.66
N ASP A 29 -5.01 7.37 -13.87
CA ASP A 29 -5.28 8.70 -14.42
C ASP A 29 -5.74 8.62 -15.88
N TYR A 30 -5.03 7.90 -16.75
CA TYR A 30 -5.33 7.94 -18.18
C TYR A 30 -6.28 6.84 -18.69
N ALA A 31 -6.42 5.71 -18.00
CA ALA A 31 -7.25 4.60 -18.47
C ALA A 31 -8.73 4.97 -18.71
N PRO A 32 -9.41 5.71 -17.82
CA PRO A 32 -10.80 6.14 -18.09
C PRO A 32 -10.92 7.07 -19.30
N ARG A 33 -9.91 7.90 -19.54
CA ARG A 33 -9.87 8.82 -20.67
C ARG A 33 -9.68 8.07 -21.98
N VAL A 34 -8.78 7.08 -22.01
CA VAL A 34 -8.62 6.17 -23.17
C VAL A 34 -9.93 5.45 -23.48
N ALA A 35 -10.60 4.91 -22.46
CA ALA A 35 -11.88 4.24 -22.64
C ALA A 35 -12.95 5.18 -23.24
N ALA A 36 -13.04 6.42 -22.73
CA ALA A 36 -13.98 7.40 -23.21
C ALA A 36 -13.73 7.80 -24.68
N LEU A 37 -12.46 8.00 -25.06
CA LEU A 37 -12.07 8.37 -26.42
C LEU A 37 -12.27 7.20 -27.41
N LEU A 38 -12.20 5.96 -26.96
CA LEU A 38 -12.52 4.78 -27.76
C LEU A 38 -14.01 4.41 -27.73
N GLU A 39 -14.85 5.21 -27.07
CA GLU A 39 -16.27 4.91 -26.84
C GLU A 39 -16.50 3.53 -26.18
N GLY A 40 -15.54 3.06 -25.40
CA GLY A 40 -15.50 1.76 -24.76
C GLY A 40 -15.88 1.79 -23.29
N GLY A 41 -15.92 0.61 -22.66
CA GLY A 41 -16.12 0.46 -21.23
C GLY A 41 -14.82 0.65 -20.43
N CYS A 42 -14.93 1.04 -19.14
CA CYS A 42 -13.79 1.08 -18.22
C CYS A 42 -14.09 0.36 -16.91
N ILE A 43 -13.22 -0.56 -16.49
CA ILE A 43 -13.29 -1.20 -15.18
C ILE A 43 -11.94 -1.01 -14.49
N THR A 44 -11.92 -0.22 -13.41
CA THR A 44 -10.69 0.06 -12.66
C THR A 44 -10.52 -0.87 -11.46
N SER A 45 -9.26 -1.04 -11.00
CA SER A 45 -8.92 -1.82 -9.79
C SER A 45 -9.34 -3.30 -9.88
N VAL A 46 -9.18 -3.92 -11.03
CA VAL A 46 -9.48 -5.34 -11.21
C VAL A 46 -8.52 -6.18 -10.37
N ALA A 47 -9.09 -7.01 -9.51
CA ALA A 47 -8.37 -7.93 -8.61
C ALA A 47 -8.55 -9.42 -9.01
N GLY A 48 -9.37 -9.71 -10.01
CA GLY A 48 -9.58 -11.06 -10.52
C GLY A 48 -10.33 -11.05 -11.84
N ILE A 49 -10.09 -12.07 -12.66
CA ILE A 49 -10.75 -12.29 -13.94
C ILE A 49 -11.25 -13.72 -13.95
N GLU A 50 -12.52 -13.92 -14.25
CA GLU A 50 -13.18 -15.23 -14.28
C GLU A 50 -13.73 -15.49 -15.67
N PHE A 51 -13.33 -16.61 -16.26
CA PHE A 51 -13.88 -17.08 -17.53
C PHE A 51 -15.10 -17.97 -17.26
N THR A 52 -16.26 -17.57 -17.75
CA THR A 52 -17.50 -18.30 -17.58
C THR A 52 -18.13 -18.63 -18.94
N PRO A 53 -19.06 -19.61 -19.01
CA PRO A 53 -19.78 -19.89 -20.28
C PRO A 53 -20.50 -18.67 -20.86
N ASP A 54 -20.90 -17.72 -20.00
CA ASP A 54 -21.61 -16.49 -20.37
C ASP A 54 -20.67 -15.31 -20.69
N GLY A 55 -19.35 -15.52 -20.71
CA GLY A 55 -18.33 -14.53 -20.99
C GLY A 55 -17.41 -14.23 -19.80
N ILE A 56 -16.62 -13.20 -19.92
CA ILE A 56 -15.61 -12.82 -18.94
C ILE A 56 -16.24 -11.95 -17.84
N ARG A 57 -15.94 -12.26 -16.59
CA ARG A 57 -16.31 -11.46 -15.41
C ARG A 57 -15.06 -10.88 -14.78
N TYR A 58 -15.15 -9.62 -14.35
CA TYR A 58 -14.08 -8.87 -13.74
C TYR A 58 -14.44 -8.59 -12.29
N ARG A 59 -13.63 -9.06 -11.36
CA ARG A 59 -13.81 -8.86 -9.93
C ARG A 59 -12.99 -7.67 -9.46
N ARG A 60 -13.63 -6.74 -8.73
CA ARG A 60 -12.96 -5.66 -8.01
C ARG A 60 -13.50 -5.54 -6.60
N ASN A 61 -12.64 -5.12 -5.67
CA ASN A 61 -13.06 -4.84 -4.31
C ASN A 61 -13.79 -3.49 -4.23
N GLY A 62 -14.90 -3.47 -3.53
CA GLY A 62 -15.70 -2.28 -3.27
C GLY A 62 -15.91 -2.05 -1.78
N PHE A 63 -16.36 -0.84 -1.42
CA PHE A 63 -16.70 -0.48 -0.04
C PHE A 63 -15.58 -0.81 0.97
N TYR A 64 -14.34 -0.39 0.66
CA TYR A 64 -13.15 -0.67 1.48
C TYR A 64 -12.85 -2.16 1.67
N GLY A 65 -13.09 -2.98 0.66
CA GLY A 65 -12.84 -4.42 0.71
C GLY A 65 -13.92 -5.25 1.39
N LYS A 66 -15.06 -4.65 1.72
CA LYS A 66 -16.20 -5.37 2.34
C LYS A 66 -17.02 -6.17 1.33
N LEU A 67 -16.97 -5.80 0.06
CA LEU A 67 -17.73 -6.45 -1.01
C LEU A 67 -16.84 -6.72 -2.20
N ASP A 68 -17.03 -7.88 -2.82
CA ASP A 68 -16.52 -8.17 -4.15
C ASP A 68 -17.61 -7.82 -5.17
N LEU A 69 -17.28 -6.92 -6.07
CA LEU A 69 -18.15 -6.50 -7.16
C LEU A 69 -17.74 -7.23 -8.44
N LEU A 70 -18.70 -7.92 -9.05
CA LEU A 70 -18.49 -8.62 -10.32
C LEU A 70 -19.09 -7.79 -11.46
N TYR A 71 -18.25 -7.44 -12.42
CA TYR A 71 -18.64 -6.72 -13.61
C TYR A 71 -18.58 -7.65 -14.83
N LYS A 72 -19.53 -7.53 -15.73
CA LYS A 72 -19.50 -8.13 -17.05
C LYS A 72 -19.19 -7.05 -18.06
N ALA A 73 -18.28 -7.31 -18.99
CA ALA A 73 -17.99 -6.38 -20.06
C ALA A 73 -19.20 -6.21 -20.97
N GLY A 74 -19.41 -5.01 -21.41
CA GLY A 74 -20.38 -4.69 -22.46
C GLY A 74 -19.73 -4.79 -23.84
N LYS A 75 -19.84 -3.70 -24.61
CA LYS A 75 -19.29 -3.59 -25.97
C LYS A 75 -17.77 -3.35 -25.96
N PRO A 76 -16.99 -4.00 -26.84
CA PRO A 76 -15.56 -3.67 -27.05
C PRO A 76 -15.38 -2.24 -27.61
N PRO A 77 -14.18 -1.63 -27.40
CA PRO A 77 -13.10 -2.12 -26.55
C PRO A 77 -13.40 -1.92 -25.06
N LEU A 78 -12.88 -2.82 -24.23
CA LEU A 78 -12.93 -2.70 -22.79
C LEU A 78 -11.53 -2.30 -22.26
N VAL A 79 -11.45 -1.20 -21.52
CA VAL A 79 -10.23 -0.82 -20.81
C VAL A 79 -10.32 -1.26 -19.36
N ILE A 80 -9.36 -2.05 -18.91
CA ILE A 80 -9.29 -2.45 -17.49
C ILE A 80 -7.98 -1.99 -16.87
N THR A 81 -8.03 -1.61 -15.57
CA THR A 81 -6.80 -1.43 -14.80
C THR A 81 -6.69 -2.55 -13.78
N VAL A 82 -5.53 -3.21 -13.74
CA VAL A 82 -5.26 -4.38 -12.90
C VAL A 82 -4.40 -4.00 -11.72
N LEU A 83 -4.83 -4.41 -10.52
CA LEU A 83 -4.08 -4.14 -9.28
C LEU A 83 -2.72 -4.86 -9.31
N PRO A 84 -1.62 -4.18 -8.96
CA PRO A 84 -0.33 -4.83 -8.77
C PRO A 84 -0.43 -5.97 -7.76
N GLY A 85 0.16 -7.12 -8.08
CA GLY A 85 0.14 -8.30 -7.22
C GLY A 85 -1.17 -9.10 -7.21
N ALA A 86 -2.21 -8.67 -7.96
CA ALA A 86 -3.49 -9.40 -8.02
C ALA A 86 -3.40 -10.76 -8.73
N PHE A 87 -2.42 -10.91 -9.61
CA PHE A 87 -2.17 -12.15 -10.34
C PHE A 87 -0.74 -12.61 -10.06
N PRO A 88 -0.53 -13.88 -9.67
CA PRO A 88 0.81 -14.42 -9.52
C PRO A 88 1.50 -14.45 -10.89
N ALA A 89 2.81 -14.23 -10.90
CA ALA A 89 3.62 -14.45 -12.09
C ALA A 89 3.68 -15.96 -12.37
N ASP A 90 3.54 -16.34 -13.64
CA ASP A 90 3.76 -17.71 -14.07
C ASP A 90 5.26 -17.86 -14.43
N ASP A 91 5.96 -18.74 -13.74
CA ASP A 91 7.38 -19.04 -13.99
C ASP A 91 7.60 -19.91 -15.25
N GLN A 92 6.55 -20.22 -16.01
CA GLN A 92 6.71 -20.91 -17.28
C GLN A 92 7.49 -20.03 -18.26
N GLN A 93 8.59 -20.57 -18.78
CA GLN A 93 9.35 -19.93 -19.84
C GLN A 93 8.47 -19.80 -21.09
N ALA A 94 7.92 -18.60 -21.28
CA ALA A 94 7.25 -18.28 -22.53
C ALA A 94 8.29 -18.17 -23.65
N GLU A 95 7.95 -18.64 -24.84
CA GLU A 95 8.78 -18.38 -26.02
C GLU A 95 8.89 -16.86 -26.26
N PRO A 96 10.06 -16.37 -26.71
CA PRO A 96 10.23 -14.94 -26.96
C PRO A 96 9.23 -14.46 -28.03
N GLY A 97 8.39 -13.49 -27.65
CA GLY A 97 7.43 -12.87 -28.55
C GLY A 97 8.10 -11.95 -29.59
N THR A 98 7.36 -11.60 -30.62
CA THR A 98 7.79 -10.60 -31.62
C THR A 98 7.61 -9.20 -31.03
N VAL A 99 8.66 -8.35 -31.16
CA VAL A 99 8.61 -6.95 -30.77
C VAL A 99 8.37 -6.10 -32.01
N SER A 100 7.35 -5.27 -31.99
CA SER A 100 7.08 -4.25 -33.00
C SER A 100 7.09 -2.84 -32.37
N TYR A 101 7.46 -1.84 -33.16
CA TYR A 101 7.55 -0.46 -32.72
C TYR A 101 6.45 0.37 -33.39
N ILE A 102 5.79 1.21 -32.60
CA ILE A 102 4.82 2.19 -33.09
C ILE A 102 5.45 3.57 -32.93
N ASP A 103 5.63 4.30 -34.04
CA ASP A 103 6.11 5.67 -33.97
C ASP A 103 4.96 6.59 -33.57
N ALA A 104 4.96 6.99 -32.32
CA ALA A 104 4.00 7.94 -31.77
C ALA A 104 4.61 9.34 -31.83
N ALA A 105 4.36 10.09 -32.89
CA ALA A 105 4.66 11.51 -32.95
C ALA A 105 3.83 12.30 -31.93
N ILE A 106 4.22 12.25 -30.66
CA ILE A 106 3.49 12.91 -29.56
C ILE A 106 3.87 14.39 -29.57
N ALA A 107 2.91 15.24 -29.93
CA ALA A 107 3.08 16.69 -29.84
C ALA A 107 3.39 17.12 -28.39
N PRO A 108 4.13 18.24 -28.19
CA PRO A 108 4.43 18.75 -26.86
C PRO A 108 3.19 18.85 -25.97
N VAL A 109 3.30 18.40 -24.76
CA VAL A 109 2.22 18.37 -23.76
C VAL A 109 2.05 19.79 -23.19
N PHE A 110 0.84 20.14 -22.77
CA PHE A 110 0.54 21.45 -22.16
C PHE A 110 1.30 21.68 -20.83
N THR A 111 1.82 20.64 -20.21
CA THR A 111 2.59 20.71 -18.97
C THR A 111 4.07 20.96 -19.28
N SER A 112 4.54 22.20 -19.11
CA SER A 112 5.94 22.58 -19.17
C SER A 112 6.46 22.90 -17.76
N ASN A 113 7.76 22.79 -17.55
CA ASN A 113 8.44 23.10 -16.27
C ASN A 113 8.10 22.17 -15.10
N LEU A 114 8.01 20.87 -15.35
CA LEU A 114 7.94 19.87 -14.28
C LEU A 114 9.26 19.90 -13.49
N GLN A 115 9.20 20.30 -12.23
CA GLN A 115 10.27 20.11 -11.26
C GLN A 115 9.95 18.88 -10.42
N PHE A 116 10.82 17.89 -10.44
CA PHE A 116 10.77 16.80 -9.48
C PHE A 116 11.29 17.33 -8.14
N MET A 117 10.38 17.61 -7.22
CA MET A 117 10.76 17.71 -5.82
C MET A 117 10.96 16.28 -5.32
N ILE A 118 12.21 15.83 -5.26
CA ILE A 118 12.56 14.58 -4.60
C ILE A 118 12.35 14.86 -3.10
N PRO A 119 11.35 14.22 -2.45
CA PRO A 119 11.27 14.32 -0.99
C PRO A 119 12.60 13.82 -0.43
N ASP A 120 13.07 14.45 0.62
CA ASP A 120 14.26 13.98 1.34
C ASP A 120 14.15 12.46 1.51
N GLN A 121 15.19 11.73 1.12
CA GLN A 121 15.18 10.26 1.00
C GLN A 121 15.00 9.52 2.35
N SER A 122 14.61 10.25 3.40
CA SER A 122 14.51 9.75 4.77
C SER A 122 13.40 8.71 5.01
N ASN A 123 12.63 8.29 4.01
CA ASN A 123 11.48 7.40 4.22
C ASN A 123 11.27 6.26 3.22
N THR A 124 12.28 5.84 2.48
CA THR A 124 12.32 4.49 1.88
C THR A 124 12.41 3.38 2.95
N GLU A 125 12.70 3.77 4.19
CA GLU A 125 12.80 2.86 5.33
C GLU A 125 11.51 2.06 5.58
N LEU A 126 10.32 2.67 5.43
CA LEU A 126 9.05 1.98 5.67
C LEU A 126 8.74 0.85 4.68
N GLU A 127 9.16 1.00 3.43
CA GLU A 127 8.86 0.01 2.37
C GLU A 127 9.75 -1.24 2.48
N HIS A 128 10.91 -1.08 3.12
CA HIS A 128 11.90 -2.15 3.30
C HIS A 128 12.07 -2.59 4.75
N ALA A 129 11.28 -2.01 5.66
CA ALA A 129 11.34 -2.36 7.07
C ALA A 129 10.77 -3.76 7.33
N GLU A 130 11.49 -4.55 8.09
CA GLU A 130 11.02 -5.83 8.60
C GLU A 130 10.15 -5.64 9.84
N VAL A 131 10.38 -4.55 10.59
CA VAL A 131 9.63 -4.16 11.77
C VAL A 131 9.13 -2.73 11.62
N ILE A 132 7.86 -2.52 11.88
CA ILE A 132 7.28 -1.18 11.94
C ILE A 132 6.69 -0.94 13.32
N ILE A 133 7.18 0.10 14.00
CA ILE A 133 6.59 0.58 15.26
C ILE A 133 5.74 1.81 14.91
N ALA A 134 4.43 1.66 15.02
CA ALA A 134 3.49 2.69 14.61
C ALA A 134 2.86 3.41 15.81
N ALA A 135 2.98 4.74 15.82
CA ALA A 135 2.42 5.59 16.86
C ALA A 135 1.01 6.09 16.49
N GLY A 136 0.08 5.93 17.42
CA GLY A 136 -1.27 6.47 17.33
C GLY A 136 -1.50 7.68 18.25
N LYS A 137 -2.74 8.16 18.30
CA LYS A 137 -3.16 9.23 19.22
C LYS A 137 -2.88 8.89 20.69
N GLY A 138 -2.85 7.59 21.03
CA GLY A 138 -2.64 7.10 22.40
C GLY A 138 -1.26 7.39 22.97
N ILE A 139 -0.26 7.81 22.16
CA ILE A 139 1.02 8.31 22.71
C ILE A 139 0.86 9.62 23.47
N GLY A 140 -0.26 10.34 23.29
CA GLY A 140 -0.67 11.51 24.07
C GLY A 140 0.00 12.82 23.67
N LYS A 141 1.32 12.86 23.50
CA LYS A 141 2.10 14.07 23.19
C LYS A 141 3.37 13.75 22.39
N ALA A 142 3.94 14.79 21.75
CA ALA A 142 5.11 14.65 20.89
C ALA A 142 6.35 14.07 21.59
N GLU A 143 6.56 14.46 22.86
CA GLU A 143 7.73 14.01 23.64
C GLU A 143 7.72 12.49 23.83
N ASN A 144 6.54 11.88 23.89
CA ASN A 144 6.39 10.42 24.03
C ASN A 144 6.80 9.66 22.77
N LEU A 145 7.03 10.33 21.64
CA LEU A 145 7.60 9.72 20.46
C LEU A 145 9.02 9.15 20.71
N GLN A 146 9.73 9.71 21.70
CA GLN A 146 11.06 9.22 22.06
C GLN A 146 11.02 7.76 22.51
N MET A 147 10.04 7.34 23.31
CA MET A 147 9.92 5.94 23.72
C MET A 147 9.61 5.00 22.53
N ILE A 148 8.89 5.48 21.52
CA ILE A 148 8.65 4.74 20.27
C ILE A 148 9.97 4.54 19.51
N ARG A 149 10.82 5.55 19.45
CA ARG A 149 12.15 5.48 18.83
C ARG A 149 13.07 4.51 19.57
N GLU A 150 13.04 4.54 20.87
CA GLU A 150 13.81 3.62 21.72
C GLU A 150 13.35 2.18 21.53
N MET A 151 12.04 1.93 21.48
CA MET A 151 11.51 0.60 21.17
C MET A 151 11.90 0.14 19.76
N ALA A 152 11.84 1.01 18.76
CA ALA A 152 12.26 0.68 17.40
C ALA A 152 13.75 0.33 17.32
N SER A 153 14.60 0.98 18.12
CA SER A 153 16.04 0.70 18.16
C SER A 153 16.39 -0.70 18.70
N CYS A 154 15.44 -1.38 19.35
CA CYS A 154 15.62 -2.77 19.80
C CYS A 154 15.60 -3.77 18.63
N PHE A 155 15.19 -3.36 17.43
CA PHE A 155 15.05 -4.24 16.27
C PHE A 155 15.99 -3.84 15.13
N ASN A 156 16.42 -4.84 14.37
CA ASN A 156 17.09 -4.60 13.08
C ASN A 156 16.06 -4.21 12.04
N ARG A 157 16.46 -3.37 11.05
CA ARG A 157 15.64 -2.98 9.91
C ARG A 157 14.24 -2.52 10.32
N SER A 158 14.19 -1.77 11.43
CA SER A 158 12.97 -1.16 11.93
C SER A 158 12.73 0.22 11.34
N ALA A 159 11.46 0.58 11.20
CA ALA A 159 11.04 1.93 10.87
C ALA A 159 9.91 2.39 11.79
N ILE A 160 9.74 3.71 11.88
CA ILE A 160 8.68 4.33 12.66
C ILE A 160 7.60 4.84 11.72
N ALA A 161 6.36 4.51 12.05
CA ALA A 161 5.19 4.97 11.31
C ALA A 161 4.20 5.70 12.22
N GLY A 162 3.23 6.37 11.63
CA GLY A 162 2.14 7.01 12.36
C GLY A 162 0.77 6.73 11.79
N SER A 163 -0.23 6.79 12.66
CA SER A 163 -1.60 6.95 12.23
C SER A 163 -1.83 8.36 11.68
N ARG A 164 -2.89 8.57 10.89
CA ARG A 164 -3.23 9.91 10.40
C ARG A 164 -3.31 10.94 11.52
N VAL A 165 -3.91 10.60 12.66
CA VAL A 165 -4.03 11.51 13.79
C VAL A 165 -2.66 11.90 14.37
N ALA A 166 -1.69 10.99 14.41
CA ALA A 166 -0.34 11.31 14.84
C ALA A 166 0.36 12.27 13.87
N CYS A 167 0.09 12.16 12.57
CA CYS A 167 0.60 13.08 11.55
C CYS A 167 -0.12 14.44 11.62
N ASP A 168 -1.44 14.45 11.74
CA ASP A 168 -2.25 15.69 11.86
C ASP A 168 -1.84 16.51 13.10
N ASN A 169 -1.38 15.86 14.18
CA ASN A 169 -0.83 16.51 15.36
C ASN A 169 0.64 16.97 15.18
N GLY A 170 1.27 16.71 14.02
CA GLY A 170 2.66 17.07 13.77
C GLY A 170 3.69 16.24 14.54
N TRP A 171 3.31 15.10 15.12
CA TRP A 171 4.24 14.22 15.82
C TRP A 171 5.08 13.38 14.86
N ILE A 172 4.50 12.98 13.75
CA ILE A 172 5.12 12.18 12.69
C ILE A 172 4.85 12.84 11.35
N GLU A 173 5.79 12.79 10.45
CA GLU A 173 5.64 13.34 9.10
C GLU A 173 4.63 12.53 8.28
N TYR A 174 3.91 13.19 7.37
CA TYR A 174 2.92 12.53 6.52
C TYR A 174 3.49 11.45 5.59
N ASN A 175 4.76 11.54 5.22
CA ASN A 175 5.47 10.52 4.44
C ASN A 175 5.66 9.20 5.20
N ALA A 176 5.52 9.21 6.54
CA ALA A 176 5.51 8.03 7.42
C ALA A 176 4.10 7.63 7.88
N GLN A 177 3.05 8.23 7.31
CA GLN A 177 1.68 7.84 7.59
C GLN A 177 1.37 6.46 7.01
N VAL A 178 0.78 5.57 7.84
CA VAL A 178 0.22 4.28 7.41
C VAL A 178 -1.31 4.37 7.39
N GLY A 179 -1.91 3.90 6.29
CA GLY A 179 -3.36 3.88 6.13
C GLY A 179 -3.83 4.08 4.69
N LEU A 180 -5.12 4.25 4.52
CA LEU A 180 -5.77 4.40 3.20
C LEU A 180 -5.23 5.58 2.39
N THR A 181 -4.92 6.70 3.06
CA THR A 181 -4.38 7.94 2.47
C THR A 181 -2.88 8.09 2.67
N GLY A 182 -2.24 7.10 3.28
CA GLY A 182 -0.81 7.02 3.49
C GLY A 182 -0.21 5.80 2.78
N LYS A 183 0.91 5.31 3.32
CA LYS A 183 1.57 4.11 2.80
C LYS A 183 0.82 2.84 3.19
N LYS A 184 0.87 1.83 2.32
CA LYS A 184 0.51 0.45 2.63
C LYS A 184 1.79 -0.32 2.88
N VAL A 185 1.83 -1.05 3.99
CA VAL A 185 3.00 -1.77 4.46
C VAL A 185 2.65 -3.23 4.79
N ALA A 186 3.64 -4.11 4.66
CA ALA A 186 3.50 -5.54 4.95
C ALA A 186 4.79 -6.08 5.63
N PRO A 187 5.18 -5.53 6.82
CA PRO A 187 6.36 -5.97 7.53
C PRO A 187 6.17 -7.38 8.12
N LEU A 188 7.26 -7.99 8.58
CA LEU A 188 7.21 -9.21 9.39
C LEU A 188 6.55 -8.96 10.75
N LEU A 189 6.78 -7.78 11.34
CA LEU A 189 6.19 -7.38 12.61
C LEU A 189 5.68 -5.93 12.54
N TYR A 190 4.41 -5.76 12.83
CA TYR A 190 3.78 -4.45 12.99
C TYR A 190 3.37 -4.25 14.44
N VAL A 191 3.95 -3.26 15.13
CA VAL A 191 3.59 -2.93 16.51
C VAL A 191 2.78 -1.63 16.54
N ALA A 192 1.51 -1.72 16.88
CA ALA A 192 0.60 -0.59 16.95
C ALA A 192 0.54 -0.04 18.38
N CYS A 193 1.15 1.12 18.60
CA CYS A 193 1.23 1.79 19.90
C CYS A 193 0.15 2.87 20.04
N GLY A 194 -0.88 2.63 20.83
CA GLY A 194 -1.97 3.60 21.09
C GLY A 194 -2.79 3.95 19.84
N ILE A 195 -2.97 2.99 18.93
CA ILE A 195 -3.78 3.12 17.72
C ILE A 195 -5.18 2.57 17.98
N SER A 196 -6.21 3.27 17.51
CA SER A 196 -7.61 2.86 17.72
C SER A 196 -8.09 1.75 16.78
N GLY A 197 -7.48 1.62 15.60
CA GLY A 197 -7.88 0.61 14.60
C GLY A 197 -9.05 1.03 13.72
N SER A 198 -9.09 2.29 13.31
CA SER A 198 -10.02 2.71 12.25
C SER A 198 -9.76 1.93 10.97
N MET A 199 -10.82 1.64 10.18
CA MET A 199 -10.69 0.90 8.92
C MET A 199 -9.69 1.54 7.95
N GLN A 200 -9.59 2.87 7.99
CA GLN A 200 -8.63 3.60 7.16
C GLN A 200 -7.16 3.27 7.53
N HIS A 201 -6.88 3.04 8.81
CA HIS A 201 -5.56 2.61 9.26
C HIS A 201 -5.31 1.13 8.93
N ILE A 202 -6.29 0.28 9.25
CA ILE A 202 -6.19 -1.18 9.05
C ILE A 202 -5.86 -1.53 7.60
N VAL A 203 -6.47 -0.88 6.61
CA VAL A 203 -6.19 -1.10 5.18
C VAL A 203 -4.71 -0.88 4.84
N GLY A 204 -4.01 -0.03 5.60
CA GLY A 204 -2.59 0.25 5.38
C GLY A 204 -1.64 -0.80 5.95
N MET A 205 -2.08 -1.65 6.92
CA MET A 205 -1.20 -2.57 7.65
C MET A 205 -1.70 -4.02 7.70
N LYS A 206 -2.87 -4.33 7.18
CA LYS A 206 -3.52 -5.64 7.28
C LYS A 206 -2.73 -6.81 6.70
N ASP A 207 -1.81 -6.53 5.78
CA ASP A 207 -0.99 -7.53 5.10
C ASP A 207 0.34 -7.80 5.85
N SER A 208 0.49 -7.27 7.08
CA SER A 208 1.61 -7.56 7.99
C SER A 208 1.55 -9.02 8.45
N LYS A 209 2.72 -9.68 8.56
CA LYS A 209 2.78 -11.10 8.94
C LYS A 209 2.37 -11.32 10.40
N THR A 210 2.80 -10.43 11.30
CA THR A 210 2.42 -10.47 12.73
C THR A 210 2.08 -9.07 13.19
N VAL A 211 0.96 -8.92 13.88
CA VAL A 211 0.48 -7.65 14.42
C VAL A 211 0.41 -7.73 15.94
N VAL A 212 1.13 -6.84 16.60
CA VAL A 212 1.07 -6.63 18.06
C VAL A 212 0.45 -5.27 18.31
N SER A 213 -0.55 -5.20 19.16
CA SER A 213 -1.17 -3.91 19.52
C SER A 213 -1.13 -3.68 21.02
N ILE A 214 -0.74 -2.48 21.40
CA ILE A 214 -0.65 -2.02 22.79
C ILE A 214 -1.62 -0.85 22.94
N ASN A 215 -2.58 -1.00 23.84
CA ASN A 215 -3.55 0.05 24.13
C ASN A 215 -4.09 -0.09 25.55
N ARG A 216 -4.36 1.04 26.19
CA ARG A 216 -4.98 1.07 27.52
C ARG A 216 -6.46 0.70 27.52
N ASP A 217 -7.13 0.86 26.37
CA ASP A 217 -8.55 0.52 26.18
C ASP A 217 -8.65 -0.93 25.72
N PRO A 218 -9.26 -1.84 26.53
CA PRO A 218 -9.39 -3.25 26.19
C PRO A 218 -10.37 -3.51 25.03
N ASP A 219 -11.25 -2.57 24.73
CA ASP A 219 -12.28 -2.71 23.70
C ASP A 219 -11.92 -2.06 22.38
N VAL A 220 -10.66 -1.62 22.23
CA VAL A 220 -10.19 -0.91 21.04
C VAL A 220 -10.25 -1.78 19.78
N ALA A 221 -10.75 -1.19 18.69
CA ALA A 221 -11.05 -1.95 17.46
C ALA A 221 -9.82 -2.65 16.85
N ILE A 222 -8.59 -2.12 17.05
CA ILE A 222 -7.38 -2.71 16.49
C ILE A 222 -7.11 -4.11 17.01
N PHE A 223 -7.55 -4.45 18.21
CA PHE A 223 -7.36 -5.77 18.80
C PHE A 223 -8.01 -6.89 17.97
N ARG A 224 -9.06 -6.57 17.21
CA ARG A 224 -9.70 -7.54 16.28
C ARG A 224 -8.84 -7.86 15.05
N HIS A 225 -7.79 -7.10 14.84
CA HIS A 225 -6.86 -7.23 13.71
C HIS A 225 -5.42 -7.48 14.18
N SER A 226 -5.26 -7.94 15.42
CA SER A 226 -3.97 -8.18 16.05
C SER A 226 -3.84 -9.63 16.48
N ASP A 227 -2.66 -10.19 16.30
CA ASP A 227 -2.30 -11.52 16.76
C ASP A 227 -2.02 -11.51 18.28
N ILE A 228 -1.45 -10.40 18.77
CA ILE A 228 -1.14 -10.20 20.20
C ILE A 228 -1.71 -8.86 20.64
N CYS A 229 -2.56 -8.90 21.68
CA CYS A 229 -3.20 -7.73 22.27
C CYS A 229 -2.63 -7.49 23.67
N ILE A 230 -2.11 -6.30 23.93
CA ILE A 230 -1.55 -5.91 25.22
C ILE A 230 -2.39 -4.75 25.77
N VAL A 231 -3.08 -5.02 26.87
CA VAL A 231 -3.91 -4.00 27.56
C VAL A 231 -3.05 -3.35 28.64
N GLU A 232 -2.35 -2.28 28.29
CA GLU A 232 -1.51 -1.53 29.24
C GLU A 232 -1.26 -0.10 28.70
N GLU A 233 -0.81 0.77 29.59
CA GLU A 233 -0.29 2.09 29.24
C GLU A 233 1.08 1.99 28.57
N LEU A 234 1.30 2.75 27.51
CA LEU A 234 2.55 2.71 26.75
C LEU A 234 3.76 3.08 27.62
N GLU A 235 3.57 4.07 28.48
CA GLU A 235 4.59 4.59 29.40
C GLU A 235 5.04 3.55 30.44
N LYS A 236 4.22 2.52 30.71
CA LYS A 236 4.59 1.40 31.57
C LYS A 236 5.18 0.25 30.78
N PHE A 237 4.54 -0.11 29.68
CA PHE A 237 4.91 -1.29 28.90
C PHE A 237 6.25 -1.11 28.17
N ILE A 238 6.45 0.00 27.47
CA ILE A 238 7.61 0.18 26.60
C ILE A 238 8.94 0.16 27.36
N PRO A 239 9.10 0.85 28.49
CA PRO A 239 10.33 0.77 29.28
C PRO A 239 10.65 -0.65 29.78
N GLU A 240 9.63 -1.41 30.21
CA GLU A 240 9.81 -2.79 30.64
C GLU A 240 10.21 -3.70 29.47
N PHE A 241 9.57 -3.50 28.31
CA PHE A 241 9.93 -4.20 27.07
C PHE A 241 11.40 -3.95 26.70
N ILE A 242 11.84 -2.69 26.71
CA ILE A 242 13.22 -2.33 26.36
C ILE A 242 14.20 -2.99 27.34
N ARG A 243 13.91 -2.91 28.63
CA ARG A 243 14.73 -3.53 29.68
C ARG A 243 14.86 -5.06 29.48
N GLU A 244 13.78 -5.72 29.10
CA GLU A 244 13.79 -7.16 28.85
C GLU A 244 14.52 -7.50 27.56
N ALA A 245 14.29 -6.71 26.50
CA ALA A 245 14.98 -6.83 25.21
C ALA A 245 16.51 -6.76 25.37
N GLU A 246 17.01 -5.86 26.22
CA GLU A 246 18.44 -5.72 26.50
C GLU A 246 19.06 -6.98 27.12
N LYS A 247 18.32 -7.74 27.94
CA LYS A 247 18.79 -9.00 28.54
C LYS A 247 18.94 -10.13 27.51
N HIS A 248 18.10 -10.12 26.49
CA HIS A 248 18.09 -11.13 25.42
C HIS A 248 19.00 -10.79 24.25
N THR A 249 19.77 -9.70 24.36
CA THR A 249 20.73 -9.30 23.34
C THR A 249 21.90 -10.27 23.30
N VAL A 250 22.00 -11.03 22.21
CA VAL A 250 23.13 -11.96 21.97
C VAL A 250 24.40 -11.15 21.76
N LYS A 251 25.46 -11.51 22.45
CA LYS A 251 26.81 -10.90 22.50
C LYS A 251 27.16 -10.05 21.27
N GLY A 252 27.13 -8.73 21.42
CA GLY A 252 27.67 -7.75 20.49
C GLY A 252 26.69 -7.08 19.51
N LYS A 253 25.41 -7.46 19.47
CA LYS A 253 24.36 -6.76 18.70
C LYS A 253 23.19 -6.42 19.60
N LYS A 254 22.92 -5.13 19.78
CA LYS A 254 21.80 -4.62 20.61
C LYS A 254 20.41 -4.78 19.94
N GLN A 255 20.11 -5.94 19.34
CA GLN A 255 18.90 -6.04 18.54
C GLN A 255 18.29 -7.45 18.57
N ILE A 256 16.96 -7.52 18.66
CA ILE A 256 16.18 -8.76 18.70
C ILE A 256 16.10 -9.33 17.28
N PRO A 257 16.49 -10.61 17.03
CA PRO A 257 16.25 -11.24 15.73
C PRO A 257 14.77 -11.58 15.57
N ILE A 258 14.23 -11.34 14.37
CA ILE A 258 12.89 -11.77 13.98
C ILE A 258 13.07 -12.98 13.07
N TYR A 259 12.51 -14.12 13.48
CA TYR A 259 12.54 -15.38 12.73
C TYR A 259 11.23 -15.65 12.01
#